data_b99abb62aad0550dbbe0ebd4c06201bb
#
_entry.id   b99abb62aad0550dbbe0ebd4c06201bb
#
_cell.length_a   1.000
_cell.length_b   1.000
_cell.length_c   1.000
_cell.angle_alpha   90.00
_cell.angle_beta   90.00
_cell.angle_gamma   90.00
#
_symmetry.space_group_name_H-M   'P 1'
#
loop_
_entity.id
_entity.type
_entity.pdbx_description
1 polymer ?
#
loop_
_entity_poly.entity_id
_entity_poly.type
_entity_poly.pdbx_seq_one_letter_code
_entity_poly.pdbx_strand_id
1 'polypeptide(L)'
;MNQCWAAFMLIMAVTGMATAAEDPPPAYKSIAILHGVPPAVLYSVALQESGTKLRGQLVPWPWTLNVAGKGYRFATRADACRALNMAIAIVGPARVDVGLGQTNIKANGHRYTSPCEGLDPYKNLNVTAQILAEQKAKGGSWIDAAGRYHRPAGGAPAARYRGYFAKHLSRVTGINFLATTP
;
A
#
# COMPACT_ATOMS: atom_id res chain seq x y z
N MET A 1 -45.90 50.85 -20.48
CA MET A 1 -45.84 49.36 -20.62
C MET A 1 -44.41 48.89 -20.31
N ASN A 2 -44.16 48.52 -19.03
CA ASN A 2 -42.83 48.12 -18.56
C ASN A 2 -42.82 46.59 -18.45
N GLN A 3 -42.04 45.94 -19.31
CA GLN A 3 -41.80 44.49 -19.21
C GLN A 3 -40.57 44.25 -18.30
N CYS A 4 -40.80 43.68 -17.09
CA CYS A 4 -39.75 43.13 -16.22
C CYS A 4 -39.36 41.75 -16.75
N TRP A 5 -38.10 41.61 -17.17
CA TRP A 5 -37.49 40.31 -17.47
C TRP A 5 -36.92 39.76 -16.19
N ALA A 6 -37.50 38.68 -15.65
CA ALA A 6 -36.94 37.93 -14.54
C ALA A 6 -35.91 36.95 -15.10
N ALA A 7 -34.62 37.14 -14.79
CA ALA A 7 -33.58 36.21 -15.11
C ALA A 7 -33.58 35.05 -14.10
N PHE A 8 -33.95 33.86 -14.57
CA PHE A 8 -33.84 32.61 -13.79
C PHE A 8 -32.39 32.16 -13.81
N MET A 9 -31.65 32.31 -12.68
CA MET A 9 -30.35 31.68 -12.49
C MET A 9 -30.56 30.21 -12.19
N LEU A 10 -30.16 29.33 -13.14
CA LEU A 10 -30.11 27.90 -12.95
C LEU A 10 -28.82 27.54 -12.19
N ILE A 11 -28.93 27.27 -10.88
CA ILE A 11 -27.82 26.78 -10.09
C ILE A 11 -27.63 25.29 -10.42
N MET A 12 -26.62 24.99 -11.22
CA MET A 12 -26.18 23.61 -11.47
C MET A 12 -25.48 23.11 -10.20
N ALA A 13 -26.15 22.28 -9.40
CA ALA A 13 -25.53 21.54 -8.33
C ALA A 13 -24.60 20.47 -8.93
N VAL A 14 -23.30 20.69 -8.85
CA VAL A 14 -22.30 19.66 -9.16
C VAL A 14 -22.33 18.64 -8.02
N THR A 15 -23.09 17.56 -8.18
CA THR A 15 -23.05 16.40 -7.29
C THR A 15 -21.72 15.70 -7.52
N GLY A 16 -20.72 15.97 -6.70
CA GLY A 16 -19.48 15.19 -6.66
C GLY A 16 -19.86 13.74 -6.36
N MET A 17 -19.58 12.82 -7.29
CA MET A 17 -19.70 11.38 -7.04
C MET A 17 -18.72 11.02 -5.91
N ALA A 18 -19.22 10.82 -4.71
CA ALA A 18 -18.47 10.17 -3.64
C ALA A 18 -18.16 8.75 -4.12
N THR A 19 -16.90 8.44 -4.39
CA THR A 19 -16.50 7.06 -4.63
C THR A 19 -16.77 6.28 -3.36
N ALA A 20 -17.55 5.19 -3.45
CA ALA A 20 -17.82 4.34 -2.31
C ALA A 20 -16.48 3.86 -1.71
N ALA A 21 -16.35 3.94 -0.38
CA ALA A 21 -15.18 3.44 0.34
C ALA A 21 -15.01 1.94 0.07
N GLU A 22 -13.77 1.51 -0.13
CA GLU A 22 -13.45 0.08 -0.31
C GLU A 22 -13.17 -0.55 1.05
N ASP A 23 -13.93 -1.55 1.43
CA ASP A 23 -13.76 -2.22 2.72
C ASP A 23 -12.54 -3.17 2.68
N PRO A 24 -11.47 -2.95 3.51
CA PRO A 24 -10.33 -3.85 3.55
C PRO A 24 -10.74 -5.28 3.92
N PRO A 25 -10.18 -6.32 3.24
CA PRO A 25 -10.48 -7.71 3.57
C PRO A 25 -10.22 -8.06 5.04
N PRO A 26 -10.94 -9.05 5.62
CA PRO A 26 -10.86 -9.37 7.06
C PRO A 26 -9.45 -9.59 7.61
N ALA A 27 -8.56 -10.24 6.83
CA ALA A 27 -7.17 -10.46 7.23
C ALA A 27 -6.40 -9.14 7.48
N TYR A 28 -6.63 -8.12 6.65
CA TYR A 28 -6.02 -6.79 6.85
C TYR A 28 -6.55 -6.12 8.11
N LYS A 29 -7.87 -6.23 8.37
CA LYS A 29 -8.49 -5.64 9.58
C LYS A 29 -7.90 -6.25 10.84
N SER A 30 -7.88 -7.58 10.94
CA SER A 30 -7.39 -8.29 12.13
C SER A 30 -5.94 -7.97 12.43
N ILE A 31 -5.06 -8.02 11.41
CA ILE A 31 -3.63 -7.78 11.58
C ILE A 31 -3.35 -6.30 11.87
N ALA A 32 -4.01 -5.38 11.19
CA ALA A 32 -3.84 -3.95 11.41
C ALA A 32 -4.19 -3.55 12.84
N ILE A 33 -5.34 -4.02 13.37
CA ILE A 33 -5.80 -3.77 14.73
C ILE A 33 -4.78 -4.30 15.75
N LEU A 34 -4.23 -5.51 15.55
CA LEU A 34 -3.23 -6.11 16.43
C LEU A 34 -2.00 -5.20 16.64
N HIS A 35 -1.65 -4.40 15.64
CA HIS A 35 -0.48 -3.51 15.65
C HIS A 35 -0.85 -2.02 15.80
N GLY A 36 -2.10 -1.68 16.09
CA GLY A 36 -2.55 -0.28 16.21
C GLY A 36 -2.47 0.51 14.90
N VAL A 37 -2.49 -0.19 13.76
CA VAL A 37 -2.50 0.42 12.41
C VAL A 37 -3.94 0.50 11.91
N PRO A 38 -4.42 1.62 11.35
CA PRO A 38 -5.71 1.64 10.69
C PRO A 38 -5.78 0.62 9.54
N PRO A 39 -6.83 -0.21 9.44
CA PRO A 39 -6.95 -1.22 8.37
C PRO A 39 -6.79 -0.64 6.96
N ALA A 40 -7.35 0.54 6.71
CA ALA A 40 -7.22 1.25 5.44
C ALA A 40 -5.75 1.59 5.10
N VAL A 41 -4.92 1.90 6.11
CA VAL A 41 -3.49 2.19 5.93
C VAL A 41 -2.74 0.93 5.50
N LEU A 42 -2.91 -0.19 6.23
CA LEU A 42 -2.25 -1.45 5.90
C LEU A 42 -2.64 -1.94 4.51
N TYR A 43 -3.93 -1.89 4.18
CA TYR A 43 -4.42 -2.30 2.86
C TYR A 43 -3.91 -1.39 1.74
N SER A 44 -3.86 -0.08 1.96
CA SER A 44 -3.32 0.88 0.98
C SER A 44 -1.83 0.69 0.72
N VAL A 45 -1.03 0.31 1.74
CA VAL A 45 0.38 -0.08 1.53
C VAL A 45 0.45 -1.33 0.66
N ALA A 46 -0.32 -2.37 0.95
CA ALA A 46 -0.30 -3.59 0.14
C ALA A 46 -0.75 -3.35 -1.31
N LEU A 47 -1.73 -2.46 -1.54
CA LEU A 47 -2.13 -2.02 -2.88
C LEU A 47 -1.00 -1.32 -3.62
N GLN A 48 -0.23 -0.47 -2.93
CA GLN A 48 0.92 0.25 -3.50
C GLN A 48 2.08 -0.70 -3.83
N GLU A 49 2.38 -1.66 -2.96
CA GLU A 49 3.56 -2.52 -3.05
C GLU A 49 3.37 -3.71 -3.99
N SER A 50 2.25 -4.39 -3.90
CA SER A 50 2.00 -5.64 -4.64
C SER A 50 0.76 -5.61 -5.53
N GLY A 51 0.12 -4.45 -5.69
CA GLY A 51 -1.11 -4.30 -6.45
C GLY A 51 -1.01 -4.84 -7.87
N THR A 52 -2.03 -5.61 -8.28
CA THR A 52 -2.21 -6.12 -9.64
C THR A 52 -3.66 -6.01 -10.06
N LYS A 53 -3.91 -5.88 -11.36
CA LYS A 53 -5.28 -5.90 -11.90
C LYS A 53 -5.76 -7.35 -12.02
N LEU A 54 -6.82 -7.68 -11.30
CA LEU A 54 -7.53 -8.95 -11.39
C LEU A 54 -9.00 -8.67 -11.68
N ARG A 55 -9.51 -9.16 -12.80
CA ARG A 55 -10.90 -8.93 -13.24
C ARG A 55 -11.34 -7.46 -13.19
N GLY A 56 -10.44 -6.57 -13.64
CA GLY A 56 -10.68 -5.12 -13.67
C GLY A 56 -10.45 -4.39 -12.34
N GLN A 57 -10.27 -5.08 -11.23
CA GLN A 57 -10.02 -4.49 -9.92
C GLN A 57 -8.53 -4.53 -9.57
N LEU A 58 -8.02 -3.50 -8.90
CA LEU A 58 -6.68 -3.50 -8.34
C LEU A 58 -6.72 -4.19 -6.96
N VAL A 59 -5.97 -5.29 -6.82
CA VAL A 59 -5.87 -6.06 -5.58
C VAL A 59 -4.41 -6.37 -5.25
N PRO A 60 -4.02 -6.47 -3.97
CA PRO A 60 -2.68 -6.92 -3.61
C PRO A 60 -2.47 -8.39 -3.97
N TRP A 61 -1.27 -8.74 -4.49
CA TRP A 61 -0.95 -10.12 -4.86
C TRP A 61 0.12 -10.71 -3.93
N PRO A 62 -0.17 -11.79 -3.18
CA PRO A 62 0.69 -12.27 -2.10
C PRO A 62 2.02 -12.84 -2.57
N TRP A 63 2.04 -13.45 -3.75
CA TRP A 63 3.25 -14.10 -4.29
C TRP A 63 3.95 -13.19 -5.29
N THR A 64 4.30 -11.99 -4.79
CA THR A 64 5.02 -10.95 -5.53
C THR A 64 6.44 -10.84 -5.02
N LEU A 65 7.40 -10.74 -5.94
CA LEU A 65 8.80 -10.42 -5.67
C LEU A 65 9.19 -9.17 -6.44
N ASN A 66 10.04 -8.35 -5.83
CA ASN A 66 10.85 -7.38 -6.56
C ASN A 66 12.30 -7.87 -6.50
N VAL A 67 12.90 -8.10 -7.65
CA VAL A 67 14.29 -8.55 -7.77
C VAL A 67 15.05 -7.49 -8.55
N ALA A 68 15.94 -6.79 -7.86
CA ALA A 68 16.78 -5.75 -8.44
C ALA A 68 15.98 -4.65 -9.20
N GLY A 69 14.81 -4.27 -8.68
CA GLY A 69 13.93 -3.26 -9.26
C GLY A 69 12.91 -3.79 -10.27
N LYS A 70 12.92 -5.11 -10.57
CA LYS A 70 11.96 -5.74 -11.48
C LYS A 70 10.94 -6.57 -10.71
N GLY A 71 9.65 -6.27 -10.91
CA GLY A 71 8.53 -6.98 -10.27
C GLY A 71 8.18 -8.29 -10.96
N TYR A 72 7.95 -9.34 -10.17
CA TYR A 72 7.50 -10.66 -10.62
C TYR A 72 6.30 -11.11 -9.80
N ARG A 73 5.33 -11.76 -10.44
CA ARG A 73 4.14 -12.33 -9.79
C ARG A 73 4.00 -13.79 -10.19
N PHE A 74 3.73 -14.62 -9.20
CA PHE A 74 3.66 -16.08 -9.36
C PHE A 74 2.25 -16.56 -9.11
N ALA A 75 1.88 -17.67 -9.74
CA ALA A 75 0.57 -18.29 -9.53
C ALA A 75 0.48 -19.08 -8.22
N THR A 76 1.63 -19.56 -7.71
CA THR A 76 1.69 -20.34 -6.47
C THR A 76 2.78 -19.83 -5.53
N ARG A 77 2.59 -20.05 -4.20
CA ARG A 77 3.61 -19.78 -3.19
C ARG A 77 4.89 -20.60 -3.43
N ALA A 78 4.74 -21.84 -3.88
CA ALA A 78 5.88 -22.73 -4.11
C ALA A 78 6.79 -22.20 -5.24
N ASP A 79 6.20 -21.73 -6.34
CA ASP A 79 6.96 -21.12 -7.45
C ASP A 79 7.66 -19.84 -7.01
N ALA A 80 6.95 -18.97 -6.27
CA ALA A 80 7.52 -17.76 -5.72
C ALA A 80 8.69 -18.06 -4.76
N CYS A 81 8.57 -19.10 -3.91
CA CYS A 81 9.62 -19.48 -2.97
C CYS A 81 10.88 -20.00 -3.71
N ARG A 82 10.71 -20.80 -4.75
CA ARG A 82 11.85 -21.24 -5.59
C ARG A 82 12.55 -20.04 -6.23
N ALA A 83 11.79 -19.15 -6.82
CA ALA A 83 12.33 -17.93 -7.45
C ALA A 83 12.99 -16.99 -6.43
N LEU A 84 12.44 -16.87 -5.22
CA LEU A 84 12.99 -16.06 -4.13
C LEU A 84 14.38 -16.58 -3.73
N ASN A 85 14.53 -17.89 -3.49
CA ASN A 85 15.81 -18.48 -3.10
C ASN A 85 16.88 -18.31 -4.20
N MET A 86 16.48 -18.49 -5.48
CA MET A 86 17.36 -18.23 -6.62
C MET A 86 17.76 -16.74 -6.70
N ALA A 87 16.80 -15.83 -6.52
CA ALA A 87 17.08 -14.39 -6.55
C ALA A 87 18.05 -13.97 -5.44
N ILE A 88 17.87 -14.47 -4.21
CA ILE A 88 18.79 -14.21 -3.09
C ILE A 88 20.20 -14.69 -3.41
N ALA A 89 20.34 -15.87 -4.01
CA ALA A 89 21.64 -16.42 -4.40
C ALA A 89 22.33 -15.61 -5.51
N ILE A 90 21.57 -15.07 -6.47
CA ILE A 90 22.14 -14.40 -7.64
C ILE A 90 22.43 -12.91 -7.37
N VAL A 91 21.46 -12.17 -6.79
CA VAL A 91 21.58 -10.70 -6.64
C VAL A 91 21.79 -10.25 -5.19
N GLY A 92 21.77 -11.17 -4.24
CA GLY A 92 21.88 -10.93 -2.80
C GLY A 92 20.57 -10.43 -2.16
N PRO A 93 20.42 -10.62 -0.83
CA PRO A 93 19.16 -10.35 -0.11
C PRO A 93 18.81 -8.85 -0.06
N ALA A 94 19.77 -7.94 -0.23
CA ALA A 94 19.55 -6.50 -0.20
C ALA A 94 18.74 -5.99 -1.41
N ARG A 95 18.70 -6.78 -2.50
CA ARG A 95 18.04 -6.42 -3.75
C ARG A 95 16.77 -7.23 -4.00
N VAL A 96 16.22 -7.85 -2.96
CA VAL A 96 15.02 -8.69 -3.06
C VAL A 96 14.00 -8.24 -2.02
N ASP A 97 12.80 -7.91 -2.50
CA ASP A 97 11.63 -7.60 -1.69
C ASP A 97 10.55 -8.66 -1.92
N VAL A 98 9.75 -8.97 -0.89
CA VAL A 98 8.85 -10.14 -0.90
C VAL A 98 7.46 -9.82 -0.35
N GLY A 99 6.45 -10.44 -0.97
CA GLY A 99 5.10 -10.55 -0.44
C GLY A 99 4.23 -9.32 -0.64
N LEU A 100 3.15 -9.24 0.14
CA LEU A 100 2.12 -8.18 0.05
C LEU A 100 2.66 -6.78 0.33
N GLY A 101 3.52 -6.65 1.34
CA GLY A 101 4.14 -5.39 1.74
C GLY A 101 5.53 -5.17 1.12
N GLN A 102 6.01 -6.04 0.23
CA GLN A 102 7.33 -5.95 -0.39
C GLN A 102 8.44 -5.68 0.63
N THR A 103 8.47 -6.51 1.69
CA THR A 103 9.47 -6.38 2.74
C THR A 103 10.85 -6.82 2.23
N ASN A 104 11.86 -5.97 2.40
CA ASN A 104 13.23 -6.26 1.94
C ASN A 104 13.86 -7.37 2.77
N ILE A 105 14.42 -8.40 2.11
CA ILE A 105 14.95 -9.60 2.76
C ILE A 105 16.17 -9.27 3.64
N LYS A 106 17.07 -8.39 3.23
CA LYS A 106 18.23 -8.03 4.07
C LYS A 106 17.80 -7.25 5.32
N ALA A 107 16.91 -6.28 5.15
CA ALA A 107 16.50 -5.38 6.23
C ALA A 107 15.53 -6.05 7.22
N ASN A 108 14.63 -6.91 6.73
CA ASN A 108 13.51 -7.46 7.51
C ASN A 108 13.50 -8.99 7.59
N GLY A 109 14.45 -9.69 6.97
CA GLY A 109 14.50 -11.16 6.95
C GLY A 109 14.58 -11.78 8.35
N HIS A 110 15.15 -11.07 9.32
CA HIS A 110 15.21 -11.50 10.74
C HIS A 110 13.83 -11.59 11.41
N ARG A 111 12.77 -11.03 10.81
CA ARG A 111 11.38 -11.11 11.29
C ARG A 111 10.66 -12.37 10.81
N TYR A 112 11.31 -13.16 9.96
CA TYR A 112 10.82 -14.42 9.40
C TYR A 112 11.71 -15.58 9.87
N THR A 113 11.14 -16.77 9.99
CA THR A 113 11.91 -18.00 10.28
C THR A 113 12.70 -18.47 9.07
N SER A 114 12.24 -18.11 7.87
CA SER A 114 12.94 -18.34 6.59
C SER A 114 12.50 -17.31 5.56
N PRO A 115 13.27 -17.05 4.49
CA PRO A 115 12.87 -16.13 3.43
C PRO A 115 11.49 -16.44 2.83
N CYS A 116 11.17 -17.73 2.65
CA CYS A 116 9.88 -18.16 2.09
C CYS A 116 8.68 -17.95 3.02
N GLU A 117 8.89 -17.69 4.31
CA GLU A 117 7.82 -17.27 5.20
C GLU A 117 7.31 -15.86 4.84
N GLY A 118 8.15 -15.00 4.26
CA GLY A 118 7.74 -13.71 3.70
C GLY A 118 6.72 -13.80 2.55
N LEU A 119 6.49 -15.00 1.99
CA LEU A 119 5.43 -15.28 1.01
C LEU A 119 4.14 -15.84 1.64
N ASP A 120 4.12 -16.02 2.95
CA ASP A 120 2.89 -16.27 3.68
C ASP A 120 2.13 -14.95 3.85
N PRO A 121 0.88 -14.83 3.36
CA PRO A 121 0.15 -13.55 3.39
C PRO A 121 0.00 -12.98 4.79
N TYR A 122 -0.33 -13.82 5.77
CA TYR A 122 -0.57 -13.36 7.15
C TYR A 122 0.73 -12.93 7.82
N LYS A 123 1.81 -13.70 7.65
CA LYS A 123 3.15 -13.37 8.20
C LYS A 123 3.69 -12.08 7.58
N ASN A 124 3.55 -11.94 6.26
CA ASN A 124 4.01 -10.74 5.57
C ASN A 124 3.22 -9.49 5.99
N LEU A 125 1.88 -9.58 6.08
CA LEU A 125 1.06 -8.48 6.59
C LEU A 125 1.40 -8.13 8.04
N ASN A 126 1.66 -9.12 8.89
CA ASN A 126 2.07 -8.89 10.28
C ASN A 126 3.38 -8.09 10.35
N VAL A 127 4.40 -8.49 9.59
CA VAL A 127 5.67 -7.74 9.50
C VAL A 127 5.48 -6.36 8.91
N THR A 128 4.65 -6.22 7.88
CA THR A 128 4.32 -4.92 7.27
C THR A 128 3.68 -3.97 8.28
N ALA A 129 2.70 -4.47 9.06
CA ALA A 129 2.03 -3.67 10.10
C ALA A 129 2.99 -3.27 11.22
N GLN A 130 3.88 -4.16 11.67
CA GLN A 130 4.93 -3.84 12.66
C GLN A 130 5.80 -2.70 12.17
N ILE A 131 6.33 -2.79 10.94
CA ILE A 131 7.19 -1.75 10.36
C ILE A 131 6.41 -0.42 10.27
N LEU A 132 5.16 -0.45 9.83
CA LEU A 132 4.32 0.76 9.76
C LEU A 132 4.12 1.41 11.13
N ALA A 133 3.84 0.62 12.18
CA ALA A 133 3.71 1.10 13.55
C ALA A 133 5.03 1.72 14.05
N GLU A 134 6.17 1.06 13.80
CA GLU A 134 7.50 1.59 14.11
C GLU A 134 7.78 2.94 13.42
N GLN A 135 7.37 3.06 12.13
CA GLN A 135 7.53 4.34 11.42
C GLN A 135 6.56 5.41 11.93
N LYS A 136 5.35 5.04 12.34
CA LYS A 136 4.36 5.97 12.93
C LYS A 136 4.81 6.49 14.29
N ALA A 137 5.47 5.67 15.09
CA ALA A 137 6.01 6.05 16.40
C ALA A 137 7.07 7.17 16.30
N LYS A 138 7.69 7.37 15.14
CA LYS A 138 8.61 8.50 14.88
C LYS A 138 7.89 9.85 14.68
N GLY A 139 6.57 9.89 14.82
CA GLY A 139 5.73 11.08 14.68
C GLY A 139 5.16 11.27 13.26
N GLY A 140 4.37 12.33 13.08
CA GLY A 140 3.71 12.68 11.82
C GLY A 140 2.45 11.87 11.53
N SER A 141 1.93 12.02 10.32
CA SER A 141 0.75 11.35 9.81
C SER A 141 1.04 9.90 9.38
N TRP A 142 0.00 9.12 9.08
CA TRP A 142 0.15 7.80 8.45
C TRP A 142 0.73 7.89 7.04
N ILE A 143 0.52 9.01 6.34
CA ILE A 143 1.14 9.28 5.03
C ILE A 143 2.66 9.43 5.19
N ASP A 144 3.11 10.10 6.26
CA ASP A 144 4.54 10.24 6.56
C ASP A 144 5.15 8.89 6.97
N ALA A 145 4.43 8.10 7.77
CA ALA A 145 4.84 6.75 8.15
C ALA A 145 5.00 5.85 6.92
N ALA A 146 4.05 5.88 5.97
CA ALA A 146 4.13 5.15 4.71
C ALA A 146 5.32 5.62 3.85
N GLY A 147 5.61 6.91 3.80
CA GLY A 147 6.80 7.43 3.14
C GLY A 147 8.09 6.88 3.73
N ARG A 148 8.20 6.82 5.08
CA ARG A 148 9.34 6.24 5.79
C ARG A 148 9.39 4.70 5.67
N TYR A 149 8.25 4.03 5.56
CA TYR A 149 8.17 2.60 5.26
C TYR A 149 8.93 2.27 3.97
N HIS A 150 8.64 3.02 2.91
CA HIS A 150 9.29 2.83 1.61
C HIS A 150 10.76 3.28 1.64
N ARG A 151 11.06 4.42 2.26
CA ARG A 151 12.42 4.96 2.33
C ARG A 151 12.64 5.73 3.64
N PRO A 152 13.25 5.10 4.66
CA PRO A 152 13.51 5.75 5.95
C PRO A 152 14.36 7.02 5.85
N ALA A 153 15.28 7.09 4.87
CA ALA A 153 16.13 8.25 4.62
C ALA A 153 15.39 9.45 3.99
N GLY A 154 14.10 9.29 3.63
CA GLY A 154 13.31 10.38 3.05
C GLY A 154 13.70 10.74 1.61
N GLY A 155 13.61 12.05 1.29
CA GLY A 155 13.93 12.61 -0.03
C GLY A 155 12.83 12.41 -1.08
N ALA A 156 13.13 12.74 -2.35
CA ALA A 156 12.19 12.71 -3.45
C ALA A 156 11.50 11.33 -3.68
N PRO A 157 12.16 10.16 -3.52
CA PRO A 157 11.48 8.88 -3.62
C PRO A 157 10.40 8.68 -2.56
N ALA A 158 10.67 9.04 -1.29
CA ALA A 158 9.68 8.98 -0.22
C ALA A 158 8.51 9.95 -0.47
N ALA A 159 8.80 11.14 -1.01
CA ALA A 159 7.76 12.12 -1.36
C ALA A 159 6.84 11.59 -2.47
N ARG A 160 7.39 11.01 -3.55
CA ARG A 160 6.58 10.37 -4.59
C ARG A 160 5.74 9.22 -4.03
N TYR A 161 6.33 8.39 -3.18
CA TYR A 161 5.61 7.29 -2.54
C TYR A 161 4.41 7.78 -1.72
N ARG A 162 4.58 8.83 -0.90
CA ARG A 162 3.47 9.44 -0.15
C ARG A 162 2.32 9.85 -1.05
N GLY A 163 2.60 10.46 -2.21
CA GLY A 163 1.58 10.87 -3.15
C GLY A 163 0.78 9.69 -3.73
N TYR A 164 1.45 8.59 -4.10
CA TYR A 164 0.77 7.38 -4.57
C TYR A 164 0.00 6.68 -3.46
N PHE A 165 0.58 6.58 -2.27
CA PHE A 165 -0.08 6.01 -1.10
C PHE A 165 -1.35 6.79 -0.73
N ALA A 166 -1.29 8.13 -0.74
CA ALA A 166 -2.45 8.99 -0.48
C ALA A 166 -3.60 8.73 -1.47
N LYS A 167 -3.31 8.43 -2.75
CA LYS A 167 -4.33 8.03 -3.73
C LYS A 167 -5.01 6.71 -3.35
N HIS A 168 -4.23 5.70 -2.93
CA HIS A 168 -4.80 4.43 -2.46
C HIS A 168 -5.61 4.62 -1.19
N LEU A 169 -5.10 5.41 -0.24
CA LEU A 169 -5.80 5.70 1.00
C LEU A 169 -7.12 6.44 0.75
N SER A 170 -7.12 7.43 -0.17
CA SER A 170 -8.34 8.13 -0.58
C SER A 170 -9.37 7.18 -1.20
N ARG A 171 -8.93 6.27 -2.08
CA ARG A 171 -9.79 5.24 -2.67
C ARG A 171 -10.41 4.33 -1.61
N VAL A 172 -9.62 3.86 -0.64
CA VAL A 172 -10.06 2.91 0.38
C VAL A 172 -11.00 3.57 1.39
N THR A 173 -10.75 4.82 1.77
CA THR A 173 -11.54 5.52 2.79
C THR A 173 -12.69 6.35 2.25
N GLY A 174 -12.69 6.66 0.96
CA GLY A 174 -13.58 7.67 0.37
C GLY A 174 -13.22 9.12 0.74
N ILE A 175 -12.16 9.35 1.52
CA ILE A 175 -11.70 10.67 1.97
C ILE A 175 -10.60 11.18 1.04
N ASN A 176 -10.72 12.42 0.56
CA ASN A 176 -9.68 13.00 -0.32
C ASN A 176 -8.47 13.51 0.48
N PHE A 177 -7.42 12.70 0.58
CA PHE A 177 -6.15 13.08 1.21
C PHE A 177 -5.22 13.91 0.30
N LEU A 178 -5.52 14.05 -0.99
CA LEU A 178 -4.71 14.82 -1.92
C LEU A 178 -4.96 16.33 -1.81
N ALA A 179 -6.15 16.72 -1.35
CA ALA A 179 -6.52 18.13 -1.16
C ALA A 179 -5.86 18.78 0.06
N THR A 180 -5.23 18.00 0.95
CA THR A 180 -4.65 18.46 2.23
C THR A 180 -3.13 18.45 2.26
N THR A 181 -2.48 18.16 1.13
CA THR A 181 -1.01 18.21 1.05
C THR A 181 -0.63 19.61 0.55
N PRO A 182 0.02 20.44 1.40
CA PRO A 182 0.50 21.77 1.01
C PRO A 182 1.61 21.68 -0.02
#